data_2dbceee7b94f23b403d3851e391d7272
#
_entry.id   2dbceee7b94f23b403d3851e391d7272
#
_cell.length_a   1.000
_cell.length_b   1.000
_cell.length_c   1.000
_cell.angle_alpha   90.00
_cell.angle_beta   90.00
_cell.angle_gamma   90.00
#
_symmetry.space_group_name_H-M   'P 1'
#
loop_
_entity.id
_entity.type
_entity.pdbx_description
1 polymer ?
#
loop_
_entity_poly.entity_id
_entity_poly.type
_entity_poly.pdbx_seq_one_letter_code
_entity_poly.pdbx_strand_id
1 'polypeptide(L)'
;MTDRLPHEKGFHISWDQIHRDARALAWRLDGQGPNQGGWRAVVAITRGGMAPAMIVARELDIRTVDTISVKSYHHQAQGQAEVLK
;
A
#
# COMPACT_ATOMS: atom_id res chain seq x y z
N MET A 1 -23.73 16.76 11.36
CA MET A 1 -22.98 15.90 10.55
C MET A 1 -23.69 15.59 9.26
N THR A 2 -22.97 15.51 8.25
CA THR A 2 -23.57 15.22 6.98
C THR A 2 -23.93 13.75 6.84
N ASP A 3 -24.82 13.51 5.93
CA ASP A 3 -25.19 12.17 5.63
C ASP A 3 -24.07 11.52 4.84
N ARG A 4 -23.50 10.54 5.42
CA ARG A 4 -22.42 9.82 4.77
C ARG A 4 -23.00 8.68 3.98
N LEU A 5 -22.41 8.45 2.84
CA LEU A 5 -22.77 7.29 2.07
C LEU A 5 -22.35 6.03 2.83
N PRO A 6 -23.04 4.92 2.63
CA PRO A 6 -22.70 3.73 3.41
C PRO A 6 -21.24 3.35 3.37
N HIS A 7 -20.58 3.49 2.22
CA HIS A 7 -19.18 3.12 2.14
C HIS A 7 -18.28 4.10 2.89
N GLU A 8 -18.80 5.27 3.25
CA GLU A 8 -18.02 6.25 3.98
C GLU A 8 -18.11 6.04 5.48
N LYS A 9 -19.06 5.26 5.90
CA LYS A 9 -19.23 5.00 7.33
C LYS A 9 -18.32 3.94 7.86
N GLY A 10 -17.66 3.24 6.98
CA GLY A 10 -17.01 2.01 7.36
C GLY A 10 -15.95 2.18 8.39
N PHE A 11 -14.80 2.64 8.01
CA PHE A 11 -13.66 2.57 8.89
C PHE A 11 -12.93 3.87 8.98
N HIS A 12 -12.66 4.26 10.21
CA HIS A 12 -11.74 5.34 10.47
C HIS A 12 -10.49 4.71 11.03
N ILE A 13 -9.48 4.63 10.20
CA ILE A 13 -8.24 4.00 10.60
C ILE A 13 -7.24 5.09 10.92
N SER A 14 -6.70 5.05 12.13
CA SER A 14 -5.74 6.03 12.57
C SER A 14 -4.35 5.73 11.95
N TRP A 15 -3.50 6.72 11.97
CA TRP A 15 -2.12 6.52 11.54
C TRP A 15 -1.40 5.52 12.43
N ASP A 16 -1.72 5.52 13.72
CA ASP A 16 -1.14 4.53 14.62
C ASP A 16 -1.49 3.13 14.19
N GLN A 17 -2.73 2.92 13.78
CA GLN A 17 -3.15 1.60 13.36
C GLN A 17 -2.51 1.21 12.05
N ILE A 18 -2.42 2.14 11.10
CA ILE A 18 -1.73 1.87 9.84
C ILE A 18 -0.28 1.48 10.10
N HIS A 19 0.37 2.21 10.99
CA HIS A 19 1.76 1.94 11.32
C HIS A 19 1.92 0.54 11.93
N ARG A 20 1.06 0.22 12.88
CA ARG A 20 1.11 -1.07 13.54
C ARG A 20 0.83 -2.21 12.59
N ASP A 21 -0.19 -2.04 11.75
CA ASP A 21 -0.57 -3.09 10.81
C ASP A 21 0.47 -3.28 9.72
N ALA A 22 1.08 -2.20 9.26
CA ALA A 22 2.14 -2.31 8.26
C ALA A 22 3.37 -3.00 8.83
N ARG A 23 3.69 -2.74 10.09
CA ARG A 23 4.79 -3.45 10.75
C ARG A 23 4.47 -4.94 10.87
N ALA A 24 3.24 -5.26 11.25
CA ALA A 24 2.84 -6.66 11.35
C ALA A 24 2.93 -7.35 10.01
N LEU A 25 2.54 -6.65 8.95
CA LEU A 25 2.66 -7.20 7.60
C LEU A 25 4.12 -7.44 7.25
N ALA A 26 4.99 -6.49 7.57
CA ALA A 26 6.41 -6.65 7.30
C ALA A 26 6.96 -7.90 8.01
N TRP A 27 6.57 -8.11 9.23
CA TRP A 27 7.03 -9.28 9.97
C TRP A 27 6.59 -10.58 9.33
N ARG A 28 5.39 -10.60 8.75
CA ARG A 28 4.93 -11.79 8.02
C ARG A 28 5.70 -11.99 6.73
N LEU A 29 6.15 -10.92 6.11
CA LEU A 29 6.89 -10.99 4.86
C LEU A 29 8.35 -11.33 5.07
N ASP A 30 8.84 -11.15 6.28
CA ASP A 30 10.24 -11.38 6.57
C ASP A 30 10.58 -12.84 6.33
N GLY A 31 11.61 -13.07 5.55
CA GLY A 31 12.02 -14.42 5.22
C GLY A 31 11.22 -15.07 4.11
N GLN A 32 10.22 -14.40 3.56
CA GLN A 32 9.35 -14.97 2.54
C GLN A 32 9.70 -14.51 1.13
N GLY A 33 10.74 -13.73 0.98
CA GLY A 33 11.09 -13.18 -0.31
C GLY A 33 11.84 -14.19 -1.19
N PRO A 34 11.92 -13.89 -2.48
CA PRO A 34 12.53 -14.80 -3.45
C PRO A 34 14.06 -14.86 -3.39
N ASN A 35 14.71 -13.85 -2.83
CA ASN A 35 16.17 -13.81 -2.81
C ASN A 35 16.68 -14.40 -1.51
N GLN A 36 16.64 -15.73 -1.41
CA GLN A 36 17.00 -16.43 -0.17
C GLN A 36 16.19 -15.89 1.01
N GLY A 37 14.90 -15.65 0.76
CA GLY A 37 14.00 -15.16 1.76
C GLY A 37 13.94 -13.65 1.85
N GLY A 38 14.82 -12.92 1.16
CA GLY A 38 14.86 -11.47 1.23
C GLY A 38 14.10 -10.81 0.09
N TRP A 39 13.72 -9.58 0.33
CA TRP A 39 13.02 -8.75 -0.65
C TRP A 39 13.99 -7.69 -1.14
N ARG A 40 13.95 -7.38 -2.43
CA ARG A 40 14.88 -6.41 -3.00
C ARG A 40 14.33 -5.00 -3.07
N ALA A 41 13.03 -4.89 -3.24
CA ALA A 41 12.44 -3.58 -3.47
C ALA A 41 11.00 -3.57 -3.01
N VAL A 42 10.53 -2.37 -2.75
CA VAL A 42 9.12 -2.13 -2.48
C VAL A 42 8.63 -1.15 -3.54
N VAL A 43 7.50 -1.46 -4.13
CA VAL A 43 6.88 -0.56 -5.10
C VAL A 43 5.56 -0.12 -4.51
N ALA A 44 5.44 1.18 -4.29
CA ALA A 44 4.23 1.76 -3.72
C ALA A 44 3.31 2.22 -4.82
N ILE A 45 2.04 1.86 -4.68
CA ILE A 45 1.04 2.37 -5.60
C ILE A 45 0.57 3.71 -5.05
N THR A 46 0.88 4.76 -5.75
CA THR A 46 0.57 6.10 -5.25
C THR A 46 -0.92 6.37 -5.41
N ARG A 47 -1.44 7.14 -4.52
CA ARG A 47 -0.77 7.68 -3.33
C ARG A 47 -1.00 6.80 -2.11
N GLY A 48 -2.05 5.99 -2.12
CA GLY A 48 -2.48 5.26 -0.94
C GLY A 48 -1.44 4.30 -0.37
N GLY A 49 -0.62 3.74 -1.24
CA GLY A 49 0.37 2.78 -0.77
C GLY A 49 1.65 3.38 -0.22
N MET A 50 1.79 4.71 -0.26
CA MET A 50 3.07 5.32 0.10
C MET A 50 3.40 5.17 1.58
N ALA A 51 2.44 5.44 2.45
CA ALA A 51 2.71 5.34 3.88
C ALA A 51 3.03 3.91 4.30
N PRO A 52 2.19 2.90 3.97
CA PRO A 52 2.54 1.53 4.35
C PRO A 52 3.82 1.05 3.69
N ALA A 53 4.10 1.48 2.45
CA ALA A 53 5.33 1.07 1.79
C ALA A 53 6.57 1.53 2.54
N MET A 54 6.54 2.76 3.04
CA MET A 54 7.68 3.27 3.80
C MET A 54 7.90 2.49 5.08
N ILE A 55 6.83 2.13 5.74
CA ILE A 55 6.92 1.40 6.99
C ILE A 55 7.46 -0.01 6.73
N VAL A 56 6.93 -0.69 5.73
CA VAL A 56 7.38 -2.03 5.39
C VAL A 56 8.85 -2.02 4.96
N ALA A 57 9.21 -1.07 4.13
CA ALA A 57 10.60 -0.98 3.66
C ALA A 57 11.55 -0.77 4.82
N ARG A 58 11.17 0.08 5.76
CA ARG A 58 12.02 0.35 6.90
C ARG A 58 12.16 -0.88 7.81
N GLU A 59 11.06 -1.57 8.07
CA GLU A 59 11.09 -2.75 8.92
C GLU A 59 11.93 -3.87 8.32
N LEU A 60 11.90 -4.02 7.01
CA LEU A 60 12.63 -5.08 6.33
C LEU A 60 13.99 -4.61 5.81
N ASP A 61 14.35 -3.39 6.10
CA ASP A 61 15.62 -2.80 5.65
C ASP A 61 15.77 -2.88 4.14
N ILE A 62 14.68 -2.60 3.43
CA ILE A 62 14.69 -2.53 1.98
C ILE A 62 14.92 -1.08 1.59
N ARG A 63 16.01 -0.82 0.90
CA ARG A 63 16.39 0.54 0.57
C ARG A 63 15.90 0.99 -0.79
N THR A 64 15.54 0.06 -1.65
CA THR A 64 15.02 0.40 -2.97
C THR A 64 13.51 0.53 -2.88
N VAL A 65 13.02 1.75 -2.97
CA VAL A 65 11.59 2.02 -2.93
C VAL A 65 11.25 2.85 -4.15
N ASP A 66 10.28 2.38 -4.91
CA ASP A 66 9.83 3.08 -6.11
C ASP A 66 8.32 3.25 -6.03
N THR A 67 7.78 3.97 -6.97
CA THR A 67 6.34 4.23 -7.00
C THR A 67 5.81 4.00 -8.39
N ILE A 68 4.55 3.59 -8.45
CA ILE A 68 3.81 3.59 -9.70
C ILE A 68 2.48 4.26 -9.45
N SER A 69 1.94 4.86 -10.49
CA SER A 69 0.65 5.51 -10.42
C SER A 69 -0.33 4.70 -11.24
N VAL A 70 -1.48 4.43 -10.66
CA VAL A 70 -2.52 3.66 -11.32
C VAL A 70 -3.76 4.52 -11.41
N LYS A 71 -4.33 4.58 -12.59
CA LYS A 71 -5.51 5.40 -12.83
C LYS A 71 -6.63 4.53 -13.37
N SER A 72 -7.82 4.71 -12.82
CA SER A 72 -8.99 3.96 -13.26
C SER A 72 -9.85 4.83 -14.16
N TYR A 73 -10.41 4.23 -15.18
CA TYR A 73 -11.33 4.91 -16.07
C TYR A 73 -12.70 4.30 -15.89
N HIS A 74 -13.56 5.02 -15.22
CA HIS A 74 -14.88 4.49 -14.90
C HIS A 74 -15.90 4.67 -16.00
N HIS A 75 -15.75 5.76 -16.73
CA HIS A 75 -16.77 6.11 -17.71
C HIS A 75 -16.62 5.37 -19.02
N GLN A 76 -15.56 4.66 -19.21
CA GLN A 76 -15.35 3.96 -20.46
C GLN A 76 -15.34 2.47 -20.29
N ALA A 77 -14.34 1.95 -19.64
CA ALA A 77 -14.29 0.53 -19.40
C ALA A 77 -14.20 0.36 -17.92
N GLN A 78 -15.28 -0.03 -17.31
CA GLN A 78 -15.36 -0.08 -15.90
C GLN A 78 -14.26 -0.92 -15.29
N GLY A 79 -13.57 -0.36 -14.34
CA GLY A 79 -12.54 -1.08 -13.67
C GLY A 79 -11.25 -1.21 -14.45
N GLN A 80 -11.22 -0.67 -15.65
CA GLN A 80 -9.98 -0.72 -16.40
C GLN A 80 -9.00 0.26 -15.79
N ALA A 81 -7.79 -0.19 -15.59
CA ALA A 81 -6.77 0.62 -14.94
C ALA A 81 -5.59 0.81 -15.87
N GLU A 82 -4.95 1.95 -15.70
CA GLU A 82 -3.78 2.27 -16.47
C GLU A 82 -2.65 2.59 -15.52
N VAL A 83 -1.49 2.00 -15.75
CA VAL A 83 -0.32 2.24 -14.93
C VAL A 83 0.50 3.36 -15.53
N LEU A 84 0.73 4.39 -14.72
CA LEU A 84 1.50 5.55 -15.12
C LEU A 84 2.72 5.61 -14.23
N LYS A 85 3.84 5.31 -14.78
CA LYS A 85 5.03 5.36 -13.95
C LYS A 85 5.79 6.66 -14.20
#